data_8d593a84a972a12037653de17b0177ee
#
_entry.id   8d593a84a972a12037653de17b0177ee
#
_cell.length_a   1.000
_cell.length_b   1.000
_cell.length_c   1.000
_cell.angle_alpha   90.00
_cell.angle_beta   90.00
_cell.angle_gamma   90.00
#
_symmetry.space_group_name_H-M   'P 1'
#
loop_
_entity.id
_entity.type
_entity.pdbx_description
1 polymer ?
#
loop_
_entity_poly.entity_id
_entity_poly.type
_entity_poly.pdbx_seq_one_letter_code
_entity_poly.pdbx_strand_id
1 'polypeptide(L)'
;EEMQKSRNWDIVYICDVSPASRELAQRLSPRSKVISDEQIIFNDPEIQAVGLFALADSRPEQIQKAIASGKHVIAEKPIADTVEKEWQTVALAEKAKIFSTVNLYLRNSWYHNTIKDFIAQGEIGELAIIRVCHMTPGLAPGEGHEFEGPSFHDCGMHYVDIARWYAESEFKTWNAQAIRMWDYKDPWWLQCHGTFENGIVFDITQGHVYGQLAEKQTHNSYIDIIGTKGIARMTHDFKTAIVELHGVTQTHRLIQPYGGKNIDVLCKLFAESIESGKRNPSLPSFRDAATASEYAWRFLQDSRQHDLPAIGNLETLQEIRERRRTMSNGYGLLRKRA
;
A
#
# COMPACT_ATOMS: atom_id res chain seq x y z
N GLU A 1 12.60 -11.74 0.25
CA GLU A 1 12.10 -13.11 0.04
C GLU A 1 11.27 -13.19 -1.26
N GLU A 2 10.27 -12.34 -1.48
CA GLU A 2 9.41 -12.43 -2.67
C GLU A 2 10.19 -12.21 -3.97
N MET A 3 11.10 -11.23 -4.01
CA MET A 3 11.99 -11.04 -5.18
C MET A 3 12.87 -12.24 -5.48
N GLN A 4 13.31 -12.98 -4.45
CA GLN A 4 14.12 -14.20 -4.65
C GLN A 4 13.33 -15.37 -5.24
N LYS A 5 12.01 -15.39 -5.04
CA LYS A 5 11.13 -16.40 -5.65
C LYS A 5 10.89 -16.10 -7.14
N SER A 6 11.10 -14.87 -7.56
CA SER A 6 10.98 -14.47 -8.96
C SER A 6 12.20 -14.96 -9.76
N ARG A 7 11.94 -15.71 -10.82
CA ARG A 7 13.00 -16.20 -11.74
C ARG A 7 13.57 -15.08 -12.63
N ASN A 8 13.01 -13.89 -12.58
CA ASN A 8 13.41 -12.76 -13.40
C ASN A 8 14.52 -11.91 -12.76
N TRP A 9 14.89 -12.20 -11.49
CA TRP A 9 15.84 -11.36 -10.74
C TRP A 9 16.99 -12.18 -10.18
N ASP A 10 18.22 -11.68 -10.37
CA ASP A 10 19.39 -12.10 -9.63
C ASP A 10 19.71 -11.04 -8.57
N ILE A 11 19.60 -11.42 -7.30
CA ILE A 11 19.85 -10.51 -6.16
C ILE A 11 21.35 -10.54 -5.84
N VAL A 12 22.10 -9.64 -6.47
CA VAL A 12 23.56 -9.55 -6.32
C VAL A 12 23.95 -9.00 -4.95
N TYR A 13 23.29 -7.90 -4.53
CA TYR A 13 23.59 -7.24 -3.27
C TYR A 13 22.35 -7.11 -2.38
N ILE A 14 22.59 -7.17 -1.07
CA ILE A 14 21.64 -6.74 -0.05
C ILE A 14 22.38 -5.77 0.86
N CYS A 15 21.88 -4.53 0.96
CA CYS A 15 22.47 -3.50 1.81
C CYS A 15 21.56 -3.15 2.97
N ASP A 16 22.10 -3.13 4.18
CA ASP A 16 21.39 -2.65 5.36
C ASP A 16 22.40 -2.10 6.37
N VAL A 17 22.06 -0.99 7.05
CA VAL A 17 22.90 -0.38 8.08
C VAL A 17 22.90 -1.20 9.39
N SER A 18 21.83 -1.97 9.65
CA SER A 18 21.70 -2.81 10.83
C SER A 18 22.50 -4.10 10.72
N PRO A 19 23.42 -4.41 11.66
CA PRO A 19 24.11 -5.70 11.68
C PRO A 19 23.16 -6.90 11.76
N ALA A 20 22.10 -6.79 12.55
CA ALA A 20 21.10 -7.85 12.71
C ALA A 20 20.34 -8.14 11.40
N SER A 21 19.95 -7.06 10.67
CA SER A 21 19.30 -7.20 9.36
C SER A 21 20.25 -7.84 8.35
N ARG A 22 21.55 -7.49 8.38
CA ARG A 22 22.55 -8.12 7.50
C ARG A 22 22.74 -9.60 7.79
N GLU A 23 22.78 -9.99 9.06
CA GLU A 23 22.85 -11.40 9.44
C GLU A 23 21.65 -12.20 8.95
N LEU A 24 20.44 -11.62 9.10
CA LEU A 24 19.23 -12.22 8.56
C LEU A 24 19.28 -12.32 7.03
N ALA A 25 19.71 -11.27 6.35
CA ALA A 25 19.86 -11.24 4.89
C ALA A 25 20.83 -12.33 4.39
N GLN A 26 21.95 -12.52 5.07
CA GLN A 26 22.91 -13.58 4.72
C GLN A 26 22.32 -14.98 4.84
N ARG A 27 21.46 -15.21 5.83
CA ARG A 27 20.76 -16.51 6.00
C ARG A 27 19.69 -16.71 4.91
N LEU A 28 18.93 -15.67 4.59
CA LEU A 28 17.84 -15.75 3.61
C LEU A 28 18.33 -15.76 2.17
N SER A 29 19.46 -15.12 1.90
CA SER A 29 20.03 -15.00 0.55
C SER A 29 21.54 -15.31 0.56
N PRO A 30 21.94 -16.58 0.74
CA PRO A 30 23.33 -16.95 0.91
C PRO A 30 24.20 -16.69 -0.34
N ARG A 31 23.59 -16.51 -1.50
CA ARG A 31 24.29 -16.17 -2.76
C ARG A 31 24.53 -14.69 -2.95
N SER A 32 23.79 -13.83 -2.23
CA SER A 32 23.94 -12.38 -2.35
C SER A 32 25.10 -11.86 -1.49
N LYS A 33 25.76 -10.82 -1.95
CA LYS A 33 26.75 -10.09 -1.17
C LYS A 33 26.03 -9.15 -0.21
N VAL A 34 26.18 -9.39 1.09
CA VAL A 34 25.54 -8.55 2.12
C VAL A 34 26.53 -7.47 2.56
N ILE A 35 26.14 -6.21 2.43
CA ILE A 35 26.99 -5.03 2.63
C ILE A 35 26.31 -3.99 3.52
N SER A 36 27.08 -2.99 3.97
CA SER A 36 26.58 -1.86 4.78
C SER A 36 26.71 -0.50 4.08
N ASP A 37 27.40 -0.45 2.95
CA ASP A 37 27.61 0.76 2.15
C ASP A 37 26.86 0.65 0.82
N GLU A 38 25.80 1.42 0.66
CA GLU A 38 24.99 1.44 -0.56
C GLU A 38 25.74 1.98 -1.78
N GLN A 39 26.81 2.78 -1.58
CA GLN A 39 27.56 3.35 -2.68
C GLN A 39 28.19 2.27 -3.57
N ILE A 40 28.51 1.11 -3.01
CA ILE A 40 28.98 -0.05 -3.75
C ILE A 40 27.98 -0.47 -4.84
N ILE A 41 26.68 -0.45 -4.51
CA ILE A 41 25.61 -0.80 -5.46
C ILE A 41 25.49 0.25 -6.56
N PHE A 42 25.49 1.52 -6.18
CA PHE A 42 25.33 2.61 -7.16
C PHE A 42 26.52 2.73 -8.11
N ASN A 43 27.72 2.37 -7.66
CA ASN A 43 28.95 2.37 -8.47
C ASN A 43 29.14 1.11 -9.32
N ASP A 44 28.43 0.02 -9.06
CA ASP A 44 28.57 -1.22 -9.83
C ASP A 44 27.78 -1.13 -11.15
N PRO A 45 28.45 -1.12 -12.33
CA PRO A 45 27.81 -0.99 -13.63
C PRO A 45 26.98 -2.22 -14.03
N GLU A 46 27.20 -3.39 -13.39
CA GLU A 46 26.45 -4.61 -13.68
C GLU A 46 25.06 -4.61 -13.04
N ILE A 47 24.81 -3.71 -12.08
CA ILE A 47 23.50 -3.61 -11.42
C ILE A 47 22.56 -2.78 -12.28
N GLN A 48 21.51 -3.39 -12.78
CA GLN A 48 20.50 -2.75 -13.65
C GLN A 48 19.39 -2.06 -12.86
N ALA A 49 19.03 -2.59 -11.69
CA ALA A 49 17.90 -2.09 -10.89
C ALA A 49 18.20 -2.15 -9.39
N VAL A 50 17.54 -1.30 -8.64
CA VAL A 50 17.60 -1.26 -7.17
C VAL A 50 16.21 -1.32 -6.56
N GLY A 51 16.09 -2.03 -5.43
CA GLY A 51 14.91 -2.06 -4.57
C GLY A 51 15.15 -1.20 -3.32
N LEU A 52 14.38 -0.14 -3.14
CA LEU A 52 14.56 0.84 -2.06
C LEU A 52 13.49 0.64 -0.99
N PHE A 53 13.88 0.01 0.11
CA PHE A 53 13.00 -0.39 1.22
C PHE A 53 13.37 0.29 2.56
N ALA A 54 14.29 1.26 2.54
CA ALA A 54 14.60 2.13 3.67
C ALA A 54 13.39 3.01 4.03
N LEU A 55 13.48 3.78 5.14
CA LEU A 55 12.42 4.69 5.56
C LEU A 55 12.21 5.84 4.56
N ALA A 56 11.04 6.46 4.62
CA ALA A 56 10.59 7.49 3.69
C ALA A 56 11.50 8.72 3.62
N ASP A 57 12.18 9.06 4.69
CA ASP A 57 13.13 10.19 4.77
C ASP A 57 14.39 9.96 3.93
N SER A 58 14.82 8.71 3.79
CA SER A 58 16.04 8.34 3.05
C SER A 58 15.79 8.05 1.56
N ARG A 59 14.57 7.70 1.19
CA ARG A 59 14.20 7.29 -0.19
C ARG A 59 14.50 8.34 -1.26
N PRO A 60 14.20 9.65 -1.06
CA PRO A 60 14.50 10.67 -2.09
C PRO A 60 15.94 10.70 -2.51
N GLU A 61 16.86 10.65 -1.56
CA GLU A 61 18.30 10.66 -1.83
C GLU A 61 18.73 9.38 -2.55
N GLN A 62 18.22 8.21 -2.13
CA GLN A 62 18.50 6.93 -2.77
C GLN A 62 17.95 6.86 -4.20
N ILE A 63 16.74 7.39 -4.44
CA ILE A 63 16.16 7.50 -5.79
C ILE A 63 17.02 8.41 -6.66
N GLN A 64 17.49 9.53 -6.14
CA GLN A 64 18.38 10.43 -6.85
C GLN A 64 19.71 9.75 -7.23
N LYS A 65 20.31 8.98 -6.31
CA LYS A 65 21.53 8.18 -6.59
C LYS A 65 21.28 7.14 -7.67
N ALA A 66 20.14 6.45 -7.63
CA ALA A 66 19.75 5.49 -8.65
C ALA A 66 19.60 6.13 -10.04
N ILE A 67 18.91 7.27 -10.12
CA ILE A 67 18.77 8.05 -11.35
C ILE A 67 20.14 8.48 -11.89
N ALA A 68 21.01 9.02 -11.04
CA ALA A 68 22.35 9.47 -11.42
C ALA A 68 23.23 8.34 -11.94
N SER A 69 23.05 7.12 -11.43
CA SER A 69 23.78 5.92 -11.87
C SER A 69 23.05 5.11 -12.96
N GLY A 70 21.94 5.63 -13.49
CA GLY A 70 21.19 4.99 -14.60
C GLY A 70 20.46 3.71 -14.22
N LYS A 71 20.21 3.48 -12.92
CA LYS A 71 19.57 2.24 -12.43
C LYS A 71 18.05 2.39 -12.33
N HIS A 72 17.34 1.35 -12.74
CA HIS A 72 15.90 1.26 -12.58
C HIS A 72 15.52 1.10 -11.10
N VAL A 73 14.31 1.55 -10.69
CA VAL A 73 13.92 1.63 -9.28
C VAL A 73 12.60 0.95 -8.97
N ILE A 74 12.59 0.05 -7.99
CA ILE A 74 11.39 -0.33 -7.23
C ILE A 74 11.49 0.31 -5.85
N ALA A 75 10.50 1.11 -5.44
CA ALA A 75 10.48 1.74 -4.12
C ALA A 75 9.28 1.28 -3.27
N GLU A 76 9.44 1.32 -1.94
CA GLU A 76 8.31 1.30 -1.03
C GLU A 76 7.61 2.66 -1.02
N LYS A 77 6.35 2.65 -0.60
CA LYS A 77 5.55 3.83 -0.34
C LYS A 77 5.75 4.30 1.12
N PRO A 78 5.53 5.58 1.42
CA PRO A 78 5.53 6.73 0.50
C PRO A 78 6.94 6.93 -0.09
N ILE A 79 7.03 7.56 -1.25
CA ILE A 79 8.34 7.72 -1.92
C ILE A 79 9.21 8.79 -1.27
N ALA A 80 8.65 9.58 -0.35
CA ALA A 80 9.35 10.54 0.50
C ALA A 80 8.58 10.77 1.81
N ASP A 81 9.17 11.48 2.76
CA ASP A 81 8.60 11.81 4.06
C ASP A 81 7.67 13.03 4.05
N THR A 82 7.64 13.82 2.97
CA THR A 82 6.75 14.96 2.78
C THR A 82 6.19 15.01 1.36
N VAL A 83 4.99 15.59 1.20
CA VAL A 83 4.34 15.75 -0.11
C VAL A 83 5.20 16.54 -1.09
N GLU A 84 5.88 17.59 -0.62
CA GLU A 84 6.76 18.40 -1.46
C GLU A 84 7.93 17.58 -2.00
N LYS A 85 8.58 16.78 -1.15
CA LYS A 85 9.67 15.89 -1.58
C LYS A 85 9.19 14.78 -2.49
N GLU A 86 7.97 14.26 -2.28
CA GLU A 86 7.37 13.28 -3.19
C GLU A 86 7.23 13.86 -4.60
N TRP A 87 6.69 15.06 -4.75
CA TRP A 87 6.54 15.71 -6.05
C TRP A 87 7.88 16.10 -6.69
N GLN A 88 8.87 16.50 -5.89
CA GLN A 88 10.24 16.70 -6.38
C GLN A 88 10.82 15.40 -6.92
N THR A 89 10.63 14.29 -6.22
CA THR A 89 11.08 12.95 -6.63
C THR A 89 10.38 12.49 -7.90
N VAL A 90 9.07 12.72 -8.02
CA VAL A 90 8.31 12.47 -9.27
C VAL A 90 8.92 13.24 -10.44
N ALA A 91 9.15 14.55 -10.27
CA ALA A 91 9.69 15.40 -11.33
C ALA A 91 11.09 14.97 -11.78
N LEU A 92 11.91 14.45 -10.86
CA LEU A 92 13.23 13.89 -11.18
C LEU A 92 13.10 12.57 -11.95
N ALA A 93 12.26 11.65 -11.47
CA ALA A 93 12.10 10.35 -12.08
C ALA A 93 11.47 10.41 -13.48
N GLU A 94 10.54 11.33 -13.73
CA GLU A 94 9.89 11.51 -15.04
C GLU A 94 10.85 12.08 -16.10
N LYS A 95 11.87 12.84 -15.67
CA LYS A 95 12.93 13.34 -16.58
C LYS A 95 14.01 12.29 -16.86
N ALA A 96 14.10 11.29 -16.01
CA ALA A 96 15.13 10.26 -16.10
C ALA A 96 14.79 9.22 -17.18
N LYS A 97 15.83 8.64 -17.79
CA LYS A 97 15.70 7.55 -18.76
C LYS A 97 15.71 6.17 -18.07
N ILE A 98 15.02 6.06 -16.94
CA ILE A 98 14.90 4.83 -16.17
C ILE A 98 13.44 4.45 -16.00
N PHE A 99 13.18 3.17 -15.76
CA PHE A 99 11.88 2.74 -15.26
C PHE A 99 11.86 2.85 -13.74
N SER A 100 10.75 3.34 -13.20
CA SER A 100 10.50 3.37 -11.76
C SER A 100 9.10 2.84 -11.46
N THR A 101 8.95 2.14 -10.34
CA THR A 101 7.66 1.67 -9.84
C THR A 101 7.65 1.70 -8.31
N VAL A 102 6.47 1.67 -7.74
CA VAL A 102 6.24 1.74 -6.30
C VAL A 102 5.28 0.65 -5.84
N ASN A 103 5.44 0.19 -4.61
CA ASN A 103 4.62 -0.88 -4.07
C ASN A 103 3.21 -0.40 -3.65
N LEU A 104 2.36 -0.08 -4.63
CA LEU A 104 0.91 0.08 -4.46
C LEU A 104 0.23 -1.25 -4.73
N TYR A 105 0.41 -2.18 -3.82
CA TYR A 105 0.20 -3.62 -3.99
C TYR A 105 -1.23 -4.03 -4.39
N LEU A 106 -2.25 -3.23 -4.08
CA LEU A 106 -3.63 -3.55 -4.42
C LEU A 106 -3.85 -3.64 -5.93
N ARG A 107 -3.19 -2.79 -6.72
CA ARG A 107 -3.29 -2.83 -8.19
C ARG A 107 -2.77 -4.13 -8.81
N ASN A 108 -1.90 -4.86 -8.12
CA ASN A 108 -1.32 -6.12 -8.59
C ASN A 108 -2.09 -7.37 -8.13
N SER A 109 -3.15 -7.20 -7.35
CA SER A 109 -3.92 -8.32 -6.83
C SER A 109 -4.85 -8.92 -7.88
N TRP A 110 -4.99 -10.25 -7.88
CA TRP A 110 -5.87 -10.95 -8.78
C TRP A 110 -7.33 -10.49 -8.65
N TYR A 111 -7.79 -10.23 -7.43
CA TYR A 111 -9.18 -9.85 -7.16
C TYR A 111 -9.50 -8.45 -7.69
N HIS A 112 -8.62 -7.47 -7.55
CA HIS A 112 -8.85 -6.13 -8.10
C HIS A 112 -8.76 -6.13 -9.64
N ASN A 113 -7.83 -6.88 -10.22
CA ASN A 113 -7.75 -7.03 -11.67
C ASN A 113 -8.99 -7.72 -12.24
N THR A 114 -9.48 -8.79 -11.60
CA THR A 114 -10.73 -9.46 -12.01
C THR A 114 -11.93 -8.49 -12.02
N ILE A 115 -12.06 -7.66 -10.99
CA ILE A 115 -13.12 -6.64 -10.93
C ILE A 115 -12.92 -5.60 -12.05
N LYS A 116 -11.68 -5.12 -12.26
CA LYS A 116 -11.40 -4.13 -13.32
C LYS A 116 -11.74 -4.66 -14.70
N ASP A 117 -11.39 -5.92 -14.98
CA ASP A 117 -11.73 -6.58 -16.23
C ASP A 117 -13.26 -6.72 -16.41
N PHE A 118 -13.99 -7.02 -15.33
CA PHE A 118 -15.45 -7.10 -15.35
C PHE A 118 -16.12 -5.76 -15.63
N ILE A 119 -15.58 -4.66 -15.09
CA ILE A 119 -15.99 -3.30 -15.41
C ILE A 119 -15.74 -3.00 -16.89
N ALA A 120 -14.55 -3.32 -17.39
CA ALA A 120 -14.14 -3.07 -18.77
C ALA A 120 -14.99 -3.84 -19.79
N GLN A 121 -15.55 -4.99 -19.43
CA GLN A 121 -16.49 -5.76 -20.24
C GLN A 121 -17.89 -5.10 -20.31
N GLY A 122 -18.15 -4.03 -19.57
CA GLY A 122 -19.43 -3.33 -19.54
C GLY A 122 -20.53 -4.01 -18.70
N GLU A 123 -20.19 -5.04 -17.97
CA GLU A 123 -21.13 -5.88 -17.23
C GLU A 123 -21.88 -5.15 -16.12
N ILE A 124 -21.28 -4.11 -15.53
CA ILE A 124 -21.93 -3.29 -14.52
C ILE A 124 -22.59 -2.02 -15.07
N GLY A 125 -22.47 -1.77 -16.39
CA GLY A 125 -22.87 -0.48 -17.00
C GLY A 125 -21.91 0.65 -16.64
N GLU A 126 -22.42 1.85 -16.44
CA GLU A 126 -21.61 3.00 -15.98
C GLU A 126 -21.29 2.86 -14.49
N LEU A 127 -20.03 3.04 -14.13
CA LEU A 127 -19.59 3.01 -12.72
C LEU A 127 -20.15 4.25 -12.00
N ALA A 128 -20.83 4.04 -10.88
CA ALA A 128 -21.51 5.08 -10.12
C ALA A 128 -20.96 5.27 -8.70
N ILE A 129 -20.65 4.18 -7.99
CA ILE A 129 -20.23 4.25 -6.59
C ILE A 129 -19.07 3.30 -6.33
N ILE A 130 -18.06 3.79 -5.62
CA ILE A 130 -16.92 3.02 -5.12
C ILE A 130 -16.92 3.09 -3.59
N ARG A 131 -17.04 1.95 -2.92
CA ARG A 131 -16.96 1.86 -1.46
C ARG A 131 -15.78 0.97 -1.06
N VAL A 132 -14.91 1.49 -0.23
CA VAL A 132 -13.71 0.81 0.25
C VAL A 132 -13.71 0.84 1.77
N CYS A 133 -13.57 -0.32 2.39
CA CYS A 133 -13.43 -0.43 3.83
C CYS A 133 -12.25 -1.33 4.17
N HIS A 134 -11.40 -0.86 5.09
CA HIS A 134 -10.34 -1.67 5.66
C HIS A 134 -10.19 -1.39 7.14
N MET A 135 -10.76 -2.27 7.96
CA MET A 135 -10.77 -2.16 9.41
C MET A 135 -10.08 -3.36 10.02
N THR A 136 -9.02 -3.11 10.75
CA THR A 136 -8.22 -4.17 11.42
C THR A 136 -7.99 -3.83 12.88
N PRO A 137 -7.68 -4.83 13.73
CA PRO A 137 -7.11 -4.56 15.03
C PRO A 137 -5.75 -3.87 14.85
N GLY A 138 -5.61 -2.64 15.34
CA GLY A 138 -4.39 -1.86 15.19
C GLY A 138 -3.26 -2.36 16.07
N LEU A 139 -2.05 -1.89 15.79
CA LEU A 139 -0.92 -1.97 16.69
C LEU A 139 -0.96 -0.77 17.66
N ALA A 140 -0.48 -0.95 18.88
CA ALA A 140 -0.26 0.18 19.77
C ALA A 140 0.84 1.09 19.19
N PRO A 141 0.80 2.42 19.45
CA PRO A 141 1.88 3.33 19.09
C PRO A 141 3.24 2.81 19.57
N GLY A 142 4.28 2.95 18.75
CA GLY A 142 5.61 2.40 19.03
C GLY A 142 5.80 0.94 18.62
N GLU A 143 4.78 0.29 18.05
CA GLU A 143 4.86 -1.11 17.60
C GLU A 143 4.99 -1.27 16.07
N GLY A 144 5.38 -0.22 15.35
CA GLY A 144 5.84 -0.33 13.97
C GLY A 144 5.03 0.37 12.89
N HIS A 145 4.05 1.23 13.23
CA HIS A 145 3.32 2.03 12.26
C HIS A 145 3.59 3.55 12.32
N GLU A 146 4.41 4.00 13.26
CA GLU A 146 4.66 5.43 13.50
C GLU A 146 5.73 6.03 12.59
N PHE A 147 6.51 5.18 11.94
CA PHE A 147 7.74 5.61 11.25
C PHE A 147 7.50 6.28 9.90
N GLU A 148 6.35 6.04 9.25
CA GLU A 148 6.07 6.57 7.90
C GLU A 148 4.86 7.51 7.87
N GLY A 149 4.38 7.95 9.04
CA GLY A 149 3.31 8.93 9.17
C GLY A 149 2.07 8.43 9.90
N PRO A 150 0.99 9.24 9.95
CA PRO A 150 -0.27 8.86 10.53
C PRO A 150 -0.88 7.63 9.86
N SER A 151 -1.64 6.84 10.62
CA SER A 151 -2.24 5.57 10.16
C SER A 151 -2.96 5.67 8.81
N PHE A 152 -3.77 6.73 8.62
CA PHE A 152 -4.47 6.90 7.34
C PHE A 152 -3.53 7.28 6.20
N HIS A 153 -2.48 8.05 6.45
CA HIS A 153 -1.47 8.34 5.43
C HIS A 153 -0.66 7.08 5.09
N ASP A 154 -0.18 6.37 6.09
CA ASP A 154 0.65 5.18 5.87
C ASP A 154 -0.13 4.02 5.22
N CYS A 155 -1.30 3.68 5.74
CA CYS A 155 -2.11 2.58 5.26
C CYS A 155 -3.22 3.02 4.31
N GLY A 156 -3.91 4.11 4.64
CA GLY A 156 -5.07 4.60 3.90
C GLY A 156 -4.76 5.01 2.47
N MET A 157 -3.52 5.45 2.19
CA MET A 157 -3.12 5.79 0.82
C MET A 157 -3.30 4.64 -0.19
N HIS A 158 -3.21 3.38 0.23
CA HIS A 158 -3.49 2.24 -0.64
C HIS A 158 -4.96 2.20 -1.09
N TYR A 159 -5.87 2.61 -0.20
CA TYR A 159 -7.32 2.62 -0.47
C TYR A 159 -7.74 3.87 -1.24
N VAL A 160 -7.05 4.97 -1.03
CA VAL A 160 -7.14 6.18 -1.86
C VAL A 160 -6.68 5.87 -3.29
N ASP A 161 -5.55 5.20 -3.43
CA ASP A 161 -5.01 4.79 -4.73
C ASP A 161 -5.94 3.84 -5.49
N ILE A 162 -6.43 2.80 -4.84
CA ILE A 162 -7.29 1.83 -5.52
C ILE A 162 -8.64 2.43 -5.94
N ALA A 163 -9.19 3.36 -5.14
CA ALA A 163 -10.41 4.07 -5.51
C ALA A 163 -10.21 4.95 -6.77
N ARG A 164 -9.08 5.70 -6.83
CA ARG A 164 -8.69 6.47 -8.03
C ARG A 164 -8.49 5.57 -9.24
N TRP A 165 -7.83 4.42 -9.05
CA TRP A 165 -7.56 3.47 -10.13
C TRP A 165 -8.83 2.88 -10.73
N TYR A 166 -9.88 2.64 -9.91
CA TYR A 166 -11.18 2.24 -10.43
C TYR A 166 -11.92 3.38 -11.11
N ALA A 167 -11.92 4.58 -10.50
CA ALA A 167 -12.62 5.74 -11.02
C ALA A 167 -12.01 6.30 -12.32
N GLU A 168 -10.72 6.06 -12.56
CA GLU A 168 -9.94 6.69 -13.64
C GLU A 168 -10.10 8.23 -13.65
N SER A 169 -10.17 8.82 -12.46
CA SER A 169 -10.50 10.24 -12.25
C SER A 169 -9.91 10.74 -10.94
N GLU A 170 -9.75 12.07 -10.83
CA GLU A 170 -9.29 12.72 -9.61
C GLU A 170 -10.46 13.07 -8.67
N PHE A 171 -10.17 13.16 -7.37
CA PHE A 171 -11.14 13.58 -6.36
C PHE A 171 -11.53 15.05 -6.54
N LYS A 172 -12.82 15.34 -6.56
CA LYS A 172 -13.37 16.68 -6.74
C LYS A 172 -13.85 17.32 -5.45
N THR A 173 -14.68 16.58 -4.70
CA THR A 173 -15.22 17.02 -3.42
C THR A 173 -15.04 15.93 -2.38
N TRP A 174 -14.85 16.30 -1.12
CA TRP A 174 -14.78 15.35 -0.03
C TRP A 174 -15.23 15.98 1.30
N ASN A 175 -15.59 15.10 2.23
CA ASN A 175 -15.78 15.40 3.62
C ASN A 175 -15.21 14.23 4.43
N ALA A 176 -14.30 14.51 5.34
CA ALA A 176 -13.64 13.50 6.13
C ALA A 176 -14.02 13.59 7.61
N GLN A 177 -14.26 12.45 8.24
CA GLN A 177 -14.47 12.29 9.66
C GLN A 177 -13.42 11.36 10.23
N ALA A 178 -12.97 11.62 11.45
CA ALA A 178 -11.99 10.81 12.10
C ALA A 178 -12.23 10.71 13.60
N ILE A 179 -11.61 9.72 14.23
CA ILE A 179 -11.66 9.52 15.67
C ILE A 179 -10.25 9.25 16.20
N ARG A 180 -9.89 9.91 17.28
CA ARG A 180 -8.72 9.57 18.08
C ARG A 180 -9.16 8.62 19.20
N MET A 181 -8.37 7.59 19.41
CA MET A 181 -8.58 6.72 20.55
C MET A 181 -7.33 6.73 21.43
N TRP A 182 -7.54 6.62 22.73
CA TRP A 182 -6.50 6.47 23.74
C TRP A 182 -5.44 7.59 23.75
N ASP A 183 -5.82 8.82 23.50
CA ASP A 183 -4.95 10.00 23.45
C ASP A 183 -3.87 9.97 22.37
N TYR A 184 -4.05 9.17 21.32
CA TYR A 184 -3.15 9.21 20.17
C TYR A 184 -3.19 10.58 19.53
N LYS A 185 -2.02 11.07 19.11
CA LYS A 185 -1.88 12.34 18.42
C LYS A 185 -2.68 12.38 17.14
N ASP A 186 -2.64 11.30 16.37
CA ASP A 186 -3.26 11.17 15.07
C ASP A 186 -4.48 10.22 15.13
N PRO A 187 -5.49 10.43 14.28
CA PRO A 187 -6.62 9.53 14.19
C PRO A 187 -6.18 8.11 13.78
N TRP A 188 -6.79 7.10 14.40
CA TRP A 188 -6.60 5.69 14.06
C TRP A 188 -7.81 5.10 13.32
N TRP A 189 -8.78 5.92 13.05
CA TRP A 189 -9.90 5.66 12.16
C TRP A 189 -10.24 6.94 11.41
N LEU A 190 -10.42 6.80 10.11
CA LEU A 190 -10.87 7.89 9.26
C LEU A 190 -11.82 7.33 8.19
N GLN A 191 -12.91 8.03 7.97
CA GLN A 191 -13.82 7.87 6.85
C GLN A 191 -13.82 9.15 6.01
N CYS A 192 -13.75 8.99 4.69
CA CYS A 192 -13.87 10.08 3.75
C CYS A 192 -14.83 9.70 2.63
N HIS A 193 -15.77 10.56 2.32
CA HIS A 193 -16.71 10.38 1.22
C HIS A 193 -16.79 11.64 0.35
N GLY A 194 -17.23 11.48 -0.89
CA GLY A 194 -17.33 12.59 -1.81
C GLY A 194 -17.53 12.16 -3.25
N THR A 195 -17.04 12.97 -4.20
CA THR A 195 -17.18 12.73 -5.63
C THR A 195 -15.85 12.87 -6.35
N PHE A 196 -15.67 12.10 -7.39
CA PHE A 196 -14.65 12.30 -8.41
C PHE A 196 -15.07 13.34 -9.45
N GLU A 197 -14.14 13.85 -10.25
CA GLU A 197 -14.43 14.85 -11.29
C GLU A 197 -15.42 14.34 -12.33
N ASN A 198 -15.42 13.04 -12.63
CA ASN A 198 -16.37 12.39 -13.53
C ASN A 198 -17.74 12.06 -12.89
N GLY A 199 -17.96 12.48 -11.64
CA GLY A 199 -19.25 12.33 -10.94
C GLY A 199 -19.43 11.04 -10.17
N ILE A 200 -18.49 10.07 -10.24
CA ILE A 200 -18.53 8.86 -9.44
C ILE A 200 -18.45 9.24 -7.95
N VAL A 201 -19.30 8.63 -7.14
CA VAL A 201 -19.31 8.81 -5.67
C VAL A 201 -18.33 7.83 -5.03
N PHE A 202 -17.63 8.24 -3.98
CA PHE A 202 -16.78 7.37 -3.20
C PHE A 202 -17.08 7.40 -1.69
N ASP A 203 -16.75 6.30 -1.02
CA ASP A 203 -16.71 6.15 0.44
C ASP A 203 -15.48 5.29 0.78
N ILE A 204 -14.51 5.88 1.46
CA ILE A 204 -13.27 5.21 1.87
C ILE A 204 -13.19 5.24 3.39
N THR A 205 -13.19 4.09 4.02
CA THR A 205 -13.01 3.92 5.46
C THR A 205 -11.78 3.10 5.75
N GLN A 206 -10.86 3.63 6.55
CA GLN A 206 -9.69 2.87 7.01
C GLN A 206 -9.46 3.11 8.49
N GLY A 207 -9.12 2.05 9.22
CA GLY A 207 -8.77 2.20 10.63
C GLY A 207 -8.17 0.96 11.25
N HIS A 208 -7.47 1.19 12.35
CA HIS A 208 -6.84 0.17 13.18
C HIS A 208 -7.48 0.08 14.57
N VAL A 209 -8.77 0.33 14.66
CA VAL A 209 -9.53 0.36 15.91
C VAL A 209 -10.65 -0.70 15.93
N TYR A 210 -10.36 -1.87 15.38
CA TYR A 210 -11.36 -2.91 15.17
C TYR A 210 -11.19 -4.08 16.14
N GLY A 211 -11.67 -3.89 17.37
CA GLY A 211 -11.74 -4.96 18.36
C GLY A 211 -10.39 -5.42 18.91
N GLN A 212 -9.47 -4.49 19.23
CA GLN A 212 -8.14 -4.81 19.72
C GLN A 212 -8.13 -5.66 21.00
N LEU A 213 -9.10 -5.44 21.89
CA LEU A 213 -9.28 -6.17 23.17
C LEU A 213 -10.32 -7.28 23.09
N ALA A 214 -10.88 -7.55 21.91
CA ALA A 214 -11.81 -8.67 21.76
C ALA A 214 -11.12 -10.00 22.08
N GLU A 215 -11.84 -10.93 22.69
CA GLU A 215 -11.34 -12.27 23.00
C GLU A 215 -10.77 -12.94 21.74
N LYS A 216 -11.52 -12.84 20.64
CA LYS A 216 -11.09 -13.25 19.31
C LYS A 216 -11.08 -12.05 18.39
N GLN A 217 -9.88 -11.64 17.97
CA GLN A 217 -9.72 -10.53 17.03
C GLN A 217 -10.29 -10.90 15.65
N THR A 218 -10.84 -9.92 14.99
CA THR A 218 -11.37 -10.03 13.62
C THR A 218 -11.01 -8.76 12.83
N HIS A 219 -11.43 -8.69 11.59
CA HIS A 219 -11.29 -7.53 10.73
C HIS A 219 -12.51 -7.40 9.81
N ASN A 220 -12.64 -6.25 9.16
CA ASN A 220 -13.64 -6.03 8.13
C ASN A 220 -12.99 -5.32 6.95
N SER A 221 -12.82 -6.06 5.84
CA SER A 221 -12.20 -5.52 4.64
C SER A 221 -13.02 -5.90 3.42
N TYR A 222 -13.50 -4.89 2.70
CA TYR A 222 -14.26 -5.08 1.48
C TYR A 222 -14.07 -3.92 0.49
N ILE A 223 -14.39 -4.21 -0.74
CA ILE A 223 -14.66 -3.19 -1.76
C ILE A 223 -15.99 -3.53 -2.46
N ASP A 224 -16.85 -2.53 -2.60
CA ASP A 224 -18.07 -2.60 -3.40
C ASP A 224 -17.93 -1.63 -4.58
N ILE A 225 -18.07 -2.13 -5.78
CA ILE A 225 -18.09 -1.38 -7.03
C ILE A 225 -19.51 -1.48 -7.58
N ILE A 226 -20.23 -0.38 -7.63
CA ILE A 226 -21.64 -0.34 -7.99
C ILE A 226 -21.81 0.47 -9.27
N GLY A 227 -22.32 -0.19 -10.30
CA GLY A 227 -22.67 0.44 -11.55
C GLY A 227 -24.18 0.55 -11.77
N THR A 228 -24.58 1.14 -12.87
CA THR A 228 -26.00 1.36 -13.23
C THR A 228 -26.74 0.08 -13.58
N LYS A 229 -26.02 -1.04 -13.85
CA LYS A 229 -26.60 -2.31 -14.30
C LYS A 229 -26.12 -3.52 -13.49
N GLY A 230 -25.11 -3.38 -12.66
CA GLY A 230 -24.53 -4.51 -11.93
C GLY A 230 -23.60 -4.07 -10.81
N ILE A 231 -23.05 -5.04 -10.11
CA ILE A 231 -22.13 -4.81 -8.99
C ILE A 231 -20.96 -5.80 -9.06
N ALA A 232 -19.84 -5.38 -8.49
CA ALA A 232 -18.73 -6.27 -8.15
C ALA A 232 -18.31 -6.02 -6.70
N ARG A 233 -18.10 -7.09 -5.95
CA ARG A 233 -17.69 -7.04 -4.54
C ARG A 233 -16.45 -7.89 -4.32
N MET A 234 -15.56 -7.45 -3.47
CA MET A 234 -14.48 -8.25 -2.92
C MET A 234 -14.51 -8.18 -1.39
N THR A 235 -14.31 -9.33 -0.76
CA THR A 235 -14.03 -9.44 0.68
C THR A 235 -12.85 -10.38 0.90
N HIS A 236 -12.12 -10.23 2.01
CA HIS A 236 -11.04 -11.15 2.34
C HIS A 236 -10.86 -11.31 3.85
N ASP A 237 -10.19 -12.39 4.25
CA ASP A 237 -9.81 -12.71 5.62
C ASP A 237 -8.28 -12.85 5.79
N PHE A 238 -7.49 -12.19 4.93
CA PHE A 238 -6.03 -12.30 4.81
C PHE A 238 -5.49 -13.68 4.45
N LYS A 239 -6.35 -14.69 4.31
CA LYS A 239 -6.01 -16.02 3.81
C LYS A 239 -6.67 -16.27 2.47
N THR A 240 -7.95 -15.93 2.40
CA THR A 240 -8.82 -16.14 1.25
C THR A 240 -9.44 -14.82 0.83
N ALA A 241 -9.50 -14.56 -0.46
CA ALA A 241 -10.29 -13.49 -1.03
C ALA A 241 -11.48 -14.10 -1.80
N ILE A 242 -12.64 -13.45 -1.65
CA ILE A 242 -13.89 -13.80 -2.32
C ILE A 242 -14.25 -12.62 -3.22
N VAL A 243 -14.46 -12.91 -4.50
CA VAL A 243 -14.95 -11.95 -5.48
C VAL A 243 -16.32 -12.40 -5.96
N GLU A 244 -17.30 -11.51 -5.85
CA GLU A 244 -18.68 -11.71 -6.31
C GLU A 244 -18.98 -10.69 -7.41
N LEU A 245 -19.34 -11.15 -8.58
CA LEU A 245 -19.59 -10.37 -9.78
C LEU A 245 -21.01 -10.62 -10.24
N HIS A 246 -21.83 -9.60 -10.31
CA HIS A 246 -23.22 -9.65 -10.75
C HIS A 246 -23.42 -8.66 -11.90
N GLY A 247 -23.29 -9.13 -13.12
CA GLY A 247 -23.39 -8.35 -14.35
C GLY A 247 -24.68 -8.57 -15.11
N VAL A 248 -24.77 -7.93 -16.26
CA VAL A 248 -25.93 -8.03 -17.16
C VAL A 248 -26.05 -9.41 -17.78
N THR A 249 -24.91 -10.01 -18.16
CA THR A 249 -24.89 -11.28 -18.87
C THR A 249 -24.31 -12.43 -18.07
N GLN A 250 -23.57 -12.13 -16.99
CA GLN A 250 -22.87 -13.14 -16.21
C GLN A 250 -22.85 -12.84 -14.71
N THR A 251 -22.85 -13.92 -13.94
CA THR A 251 -22.68 -13.87 -12.47
C THR A 251 -21.63 -14.89 -12.08
N HIS A 252 -20.64 -14.45 -11.30
CA HIS A 252 -19.55 -15.31 -10.84
C HIS A 252 -19.28 -15.10 -9.35
N ARG A 253 -18.84 -16.16 -8.70
CA ARG A 253 -18.27 -16.13 -7.35
C ARG A 253 -16.96 -16.89 -7.37
N LEU A 254 -15.88 -16.15 -7.14
CA LEU A 254 -14.52 -16.68 -7.16
C LEU A 254 -13.97 -16.71 -5.74
N ILE A 255 -13.34 -17.79 -5.35
CA ILE A 255 -12.70 -17.97 -4.04
C ILE A 255 -11.30 -18.46 -4.29
N GLN A 256 -10.30 -17.65 -3.92
CA GLN A 256 -8.90 -17.98 -4.11
C GLN A 256 -8.04 -17.47 -2.94
N PRO A 257 -6.79 -17.92 -2.79
CA PRO A 257 -5.87 -17.36 -1.81
C PRO A 257 -5.77 -15.83 -1.96
N TYR A 258 -5.71 -15.13 -0.84
CA TYR A 258 -5.58 -13.66 -0.83
C TYR A 258 -4.29 -13.19 -1.51
N GLY A 259 -3.19 -13.95 -1.41
CA GLY A 259 -1.93 -13.67 -2.11
C GLY A 259 -1.03 -12.62 -1.45
N GLY A 260 -1.48 -12.00 -0.36
CA GLY A 260 -0.68 -11.00 0.34
C GLY A 260 -0.47 -9.72 -0.48
N LYS A 261 0.75 -9.20 -0.50
CA LYS A 261 1.10 -7.95 -1.20
C LYS A 261 1.41 -8.11 -2.69
N ASN A 262 1.38 -9.32 -3.24
CA ASN A 262 1.62 -9.60 -4.68
C ASN A 262 2.91 -8.95 -5.25
N ILE A 263 3.96 -8.91 -4.44
CA ILE A 263 5.25 -8.28 -4.82
C ILE A 263 5.92 -9.06 -5.95
N ASP A 264 5.71 -10.36 -6.03
CA ASP A 264 6.17 -11.20 -7.11
C ASP A 264 5.61 -10.76 -8.47
N VAL A 265 4.32 -10.42 -8.53
CA VAL A 265 3.67 -9.86 -9.73
C VAL A 265 4.29 -8.52 -10.11
N LEU A 266 4.46 -7.61 -9.14
CA LEU A 266 5.12 -6.32 -9.36
C LEU A 266 6.54 -6.51 -9.93
N CYS A 267 7.33 -7.39 -9.31
CA CYS A 267 8.70 -7.68 -9.75
C CYS A 267 8.75 -8.26 -11.16
N LYS A 268 7.82 -9.17 -11.50
CA LYS A 268 7.73 -9.74 -12.85
C LYS A 268 7.43 -8.68 -13.89
N LEU A 269 6.37 -7.88 -13.71
CA LEU A 269 5.99 -6.82 -14.64
C LEU A 269 7.08 -5.76 -14.80
N PHE A 270 7.84 -5.50 -13.75
CA PHE A 270 8.95 -4.56 -13.79
C PHE A 270 10.14 -5.11 -14.58
N ALA A 271 10.51 -6.37 -14.37
CA ALA A 271 11.55 -7.04 -15.17
C ALA A 271 11.19 -7.04 -16.67
N GLU A 272 9.96 -7.46 -17.00
CA GLU A 272 9.47 -7.46 -18.39
C GLU A 272 9.51 -6.05 -19.01
N SER A 273 9.27 -5.00 -18.22
CA SER A 273 9.37 -3.62 -18.70
C SER A 273 10.81 -3.22 -19.02
N ILE A 274 11.77 -3.62 -18.19
CA ILE A 274 13.20 -3.38 -18.41
C ILE A 274 13.68 -4.13 -19.65
N GLU A 275 13.38 -5.42 -19.75
CA GLU A 275 13.79 -6.28 -20.86
C GLU A 275 13.23 -5.82 -22.20
N SER A 276 11.96 -5.43 -22.23
CA SER A 276 11.30 -4.97 -23.46
C SER A 276 11.59 -3.51 -23.84
N GLY A 277 12.16 -2.73 -22.92
CA GLY A 277 12.32 -1.28 -23.06
C GLY A 277 10.98 -0.52 -23.09
N LYS A 278 9.86 -1.16 -22.68
CA LYS A 278 8.53 -0.56 -22.66
C LYS A 278 7.90 -0.73 -21.30
N ARG A 279 7.49 0.38 -20.67
CA ARG A 279 6.80 0.35 -19.39
C ARG A 279 5.48 -0.42 -19.50
N ASN A 280 5.27 -1.40 -18.64
CA ASN A 280 3.97 -2.05 -18.50
C ASN A 280 2.96 -1.05 -17.88
N PRO A 281 1.79 -0.82 -18.50
CA PRO A 281 0.82 0.16 -18.01
C PRO A 281 0.19 -0.19 -16.65
N SER A 282 0.25 -1.46 -16.24
CA SER A 282 -0.25 -1.91 -14.95
C SER A 282 0.68 -1.59 -13.78
N LEU A 283 1.91 -1.17 -14.05
CA LEU A 283 2.85 -0.79 -13.00
C LEU A 283 2.46 0.55 -12.38
N PRO A 284 2.30 0.63 -11.05
CA PRO A 284 2.13 1.91 -10.37
C PRO A 284 3.32 2.82 -10.60
N SER A 285 3.06 4.10 -10.85
CA SER A 285 4.11 5.11 -11.01
C SER A 285 4.40 5.83 -9.69
N PHE A 286 5.52 6.53 -9.62
CA PHE A 286 5.79 7.44 -8.51
C PHE A 286 4.75 8.57 -8.44
N ARG A 287 4.22 9.02 -9.58
CA ARG A 287 3.10 9.98 -9.61
C ARG A 287 1.85 9.41 -8.97
N ASP A 288 1.50 8.14 -9.22
CA ASP A 288 0.37 7.50 -8.55
C ASP A 288 0.53 7.50 -7.04
N ALA A 289 1.73 7.17 -6.54
CA ALA A 289 2.02 7.18 -5.11
C ALA A 289 1.95 8.59 -4.50
N ALA A 290 2.58 9.58 -5.13
CA ALA A 290 2.55 10.96 -4.66
C ALA A 290 1.12 11.52 -4.64
N THR A 291 0.32 11.24 -5.68
CA THR A 291 -1.09 11.65 -5.72
C THR A 291 -1.91 10.99 -4.62
N ALA A 292 -1.76 9.69 -4.42
CA ALA A 292 -2.49 8.97 -3.36
C ALA A 292 -2.08 9.47 -1.97
N SER A 293 -0.79 9.70 -1.75
CA SER A 293 -0.24 10.29 -0.52
C SER A 293 -0.80 11.69 -0.26
N GLU A 294 -0.79 12.56 -1.27
CA GLU A 294 -1.32 13.92 -1.16
C GLU A 294 -2.80 13.92 -0.79
N TYR A 295 -3.64 13.11 -1.44
CA TYR A 295 -5.05 13.02 -1.08
C TYR A 295 -5.25 12.40 0.30
N ALA A 296 -4.47 11.41 0.70
CA ALA A 296 -4.54 10.87 2.05
C ALA A 296 -4.23 11.95 3.12
N TRP A 297 -3.25 12.82 2.86
CA TRP A 297 -2.96 13.99 3.70
C TRP A 297 -4.10 15.01 3.69
N ARG A 298 -4.68 15.32 2.53
CA ARG A 298 -5.81 16.26 2.43
C ARG A 298 -7.03 15.78 3.21
N PHE A 299 -7.37 14.49 3.13
CA PHE A 299 -8.47 13.90 3.89
C PHE A 299 -8.20 13.92 5.39
N LEU A 300 -6.96 13.64 5.79
CA LEU A 300 -6.55 13.75 7.19
C LEU A 300 -6.63 15.20 7.69
N GLN A 301 -6.21 16.18 6.90
CA GLN A 301 -6.31 17.59 7.25
C GLN A 301 -7.77 18.07 7.34
N ASP A 302 -8.62 17.64 6.41
CA ASP A 302 -10.06 17.94 6.44
C ASP A 302 -10.69 17.39 7.72
N SER A 303 -10.42 16.15 8.09
CA SER A 303 -10.94 15.56 9.31
C SER A 303 -10.53 16.30 10.59
N ARG A 304 -9.37 16.99 10.58
CA ARG A 304 -8.86 17.77 11.72
C ARG A 304 -9.49 19.14 11.87
N GLN A 305 -10.23 19.63 10.87
CA GLN A 305 -11.01 20.86 10.99
C GLN A 305 -12.20 20.68 11.95
N HIS A 306 -12.61 19.43 12.18
CA HIS A 306 -13.61 19.10 13.18
C HIS A 306 -12.93 18.81 14.52
N ASP A 307 -13.60 19.13 15.62
CA ASP A 307 -13.11 18.74 16.95
C ASP A 307 -13.11 17.21 17.05
N LEU A 308 -11.92 16.63 17.10
CA LEU A 308 -11.76 15.17 17.13
C LEU A 308 -11.82 14.70 18.59
N PRO A 309 -12.91 14.05 19.02
CA PRO A 309 -12.98 13.51 20.35
C PRO A 309 -11.90 12.44 20.55
N ALA A 310 -11.25 12.48 21.71
CA ALA A 310 -10.44 11.37 22.17
C ALA A 310 -11.32 10.41 22.98
N ILE A 311 -11.40 9.17 22.55
CA ILE A 311 -12.19 8.12 23.19
C ILE A 311 -11.25 7.04 23.75
N GLY A 312 -11.50 6.62 24.98
CA GLY A 312 -10.62 5.73 25.74
C GLY A 312 -9.56 6.50 26.52
N ASN A 313 -8.72 5.78 27.24
CA ASN A 313 -7.68 6.34 28.11
C ASN A 313 -6.38 5.51 28.06
N LEU A 314 -5.35 5.97 28.78
CA LEU A 314 -4.04 5.30 28.83
C LEU A 314 -4.10 3.90 29.46
N GLU A 315 -5.02 3.63 30.37
CA GLU A 315 -5.20 2.28 30.95
C GLU A 315 -5.64 1.30 29.90
N THR A 316 -6.60 1.70 29.03
CA THR A 316 -7.02 0.90 27.88
C THR A 316 -5.85 0.61 26.95
N LEU A 317 -4.99 1.59 26.71
CA LEU A 317 -3.79 1.40 25.90
C LEU A 317 -2.82 0.40 26.52
N GLN A 318 -2.57 0.49 27.84
CA GLN A 318 -1.71 -0.45 28.55
C GLN A 318 -2.28 -1.87 28.51
N GLU A 319 -3.59 -2.01 28.71
CA GLU A 319 -4.30 -3.29 28.59
C GLU A 319 -4.16 -3.90 27.20
N ILE A 320 -4.27 -3.09 26.15
CA ILE A 320 -4.02 -3.52 24.76
C ILE A 320 -2.61 -4.06 24.61
N ARG A 321 -1.61 -3.34 25.13
CA ARG A 321 -0.21 -3.75 25.06
C ARG A 321 0.06 -5.06 25.78
N GLU A 322 -0.50 -5.23 26.98
CA GLU A 322 -0.34 -6.44 27.78
C GLU A 322 -1.01 -7.64 27.12
N ARG A 323 -2.27 -7.51 26.69
CA ARG A 323 -2.97 -8.57 25.99
C ARG A 323 -2.27 -8.99 24.71
N ARG A 324 -1.73 -8.04 23.94
CA ARG A 324 -0.99 -8.36 22.71
C ARG A 324 0.29 -9.13 22.95
N ARG A 325 0.95 -8.93 24.07
CA ARG A 325 2.11 -9.73 24.45
C ARG A 325 1.74 -11.18 24.75
N THR A 326 0.53 -11.43 25.23
CA THR A 326 0.03 -12.74 25.64
C THR A 326 -0.75 -13.48 24.56
N MET A 327 -1.33 -12.78 23.60
CA MET A 327 -2.08 -13.40 22.50
C MET A 327 -1.12 -13.98 21.48
N SER A 328 -1.18 -15.29 21.28
CA SER A 328 -0.57 -15.92 20.11
C SER A 328 -1.27 -15.38 18.86
N ASN A 329 -0.50 -14.68 18.00
CA ASN A 329 -1.01 -13.99 16.82
C ASN A 329 -1.70 -14.94 15.85
N GLY A 330 -3.02 -14.99 15.89
CA GLY A 330 -3.84 -15.74 14.94
C GLY A 330 -3.85 -15.14 13.53
N TYR A 331 -3.48 -13.88 13.38
CA TYR A 331 -3.35 -13.18 12.09
C TYR A 331 -1.86 -12.93 11.83
N GLY A 332 -1.31 -13.60 10.83
CA GLY A 332 0.09 -13.48 10.43
C GLY A 332 0.55 -12.11 9.93
N LEU A 333 -0.18 -11.06 10.26
CA LEU A 333 0.17 -9.65 10.00
C LEU A 333 1.30 -9.15 10.89
N LEU A 334 1.55 -9.82 12.00
CA LEU A 334 2.63 -9.44 12.86
C LEU A 334 3.89 -10.11 12.37
N ARG A 335 4.78 -9.31 11.83
CA ARG A 335 6.15 -9.70 11.58
C ARG A 335 6.59 -10.56 12.75
N LYS A 336 6.79 -11.85 12.51
CA LYS A 336 7.67 -12.62 13.38
C LYS A 336 8.97 -11.82 13.38
N ARG A 337 9.24 -11.14 14.50
CA ARG A 337 10.59 -10.72 14.76
C ARG A 337 11.42 -12.01 14.80
N ALA A 338 12.13 -12.27 13.73
CA ALA A 338 13.23 -13.19 13.77
C ALA A 338 14.37 -12.50 14.49
#